data_3a38b44128ed700c4487911c47f12fae
#
_entry.id   3a38b44128ed700c4487911c47f12fae
#
_cell.length_a   1.000
_cell.length_b   1.000
_cell.length_c   1.000
_cell.angle_alpha   90.00
_cell.angle_beta   90.00
_cell.angle_gamma   90.00
#
_symmetry.space_group_name_H-M   'P 1'
#
loop_
_entity.id
_entity.type
_entity.pdbx_description
1 polymer ?
#
loop_
_entity_poly.entity_id
_entity_poly.type
_entity_poly.pdbx_seq_one_letter_code
_entity_poly.pdbx_strand_id
1 'polypeptide(L)'
;MLEEYTGTRVGNSIDMVGTPTMNNFKLLVDVHPFRNKNWHFTTGFYWGPSQVAKAENAVYDGTSLVAVSMYNNLYERVKNSYENFVPYISVGDQPLVADKELYDKFMSYGRMGVTLGERKDGTPFRLEPDANNNVSATIKVNNFKPYLGFGYGGKLFKNSDDYYVSFDAGVLFWGGTPKIMTNDIQKVTFTANEDYTEAVKNVTTEPGVDLAKDVKNVPGKVGDYVKLLKSFKVYPVVELRLTRRIWGK
;
A
#
# COMPACT_ATOMS: atom_id res chain seq x y z
N MET A 1 14.08 -6.05 -24.42
CA MET A 1 14.64 -4.70 -24.40
C MET A 1 15.35 -4.36 -23.09
N LEU A 2 14.71 -4.35 -21.90
CA LEU A 2 15.43 -4.10 -20.63
C LEU A 2 16.53 -5.14 -20.39
N GLU A 3 16.23 -6.40 -20.62
CA GLU A 3 17.21 -7.51 -20.55
C GLU A 3 18.39 -7.30 -21.50
N GLU A 4 18.15 -6.74 -22.66
CA GLU A 4 19.16 -6.41 -23.69
C GLU A 4 20.07 -5.25 -23.26
N TYR A 5 19.54 -4.24 -22.55
CA TYR A 5 20.30 -3.07 -22.10
C TYR A 5 20.90 -3.22 -20.70
N THR A 6 20.26 -3.98 -19.81
CA THR A 6 20.69 -4.10 -18.42
C THR A 6 21.26 -5.47 -18.06
N GLY A 7 21.14 -6.47 -18.95
CA GLY A 7 21.46 -7.86 -18.66
C GLY A 7 20.59 -8.50 -17.57
N THR A 8 19.55 -7.79 -17.12
CA THR A 8 18.68 -8.24 -16.03
C THR A 8 17.31 -8.61 -16.55
N ARG A 9 16.87 -9.83 -16.28
CA ARG A 9 15.54 -10.30 -16.64
C ARG A 9 14.51 -9.64 -15.74
N VAL A 10 13.67 -8.77 -16.29
CA VAL A 10 12.58 -8.15 -15.56
C VAL A 10 11.31 -8.99 -15.74
N GLY A 11 10.86 -9.60 -14.66
CA GLY A 11 9.63 -10.39 -14.65
C GLY A 11 8.38 -9.53 -14.83
N ASN A 12 7.31 -10.13 -15.36
CA ASN A 12 6.01 -9.46 -15.50
C ASN A 12 5.21 -9.45 -14.18
N SER A 13 5.75 -9.99 -13.11
CA SER A 13 5.15 -10.07 -11.78
C SER A 13 6.17 -9.74 -10.70
N ILE A 14 5.68 -9.20 -9.60
CA ILE A 14 6.46 -8.90 -8.40
C ILE A 14 5.82 -9.67 -7.26
N ASP A 15 6.63 -10.43 -6.52
CA ASP A 15 6.17 -11.11 -5.32
C ASP A 15 6.11 -10.12 -4.15
N MET A 16 4.98 -10.12 -3.44
CA MET A 16 4.72 -9.20 -2.34
C MET A 16 4.64 -9.96 -1.01
N VAL A 17 5.34 -9.44 -0.01
CA VAL A 17 5.27 -9.93 1.36
C VAL A 17 4.35 -9.04 2.18
N GLY A 18 3.24 -9.60 2.67
CA GLY A 18 2.25 -8.89 3.47
C GLY A 18 2.55 -8.97 4.97
N THR A 19 2.63 -7.83 5.64
CA THR A 19 2.83 -7.70 7.07
C THR A 19 1.65 -7.00 7.72
N PRO A 20 0.91 -7.65 8.64
CA PRO A 20 -0.13 -6.98 9.43
C PRO A 20 0.50 -6.02 10.45
N THR A 21 -0.12 -4.85 10.62
CA THR A 21 0.38 -3.78 11.50
C THR A 21 -0.70 -3.27 12.48
N MET A 22 -1.62 -4.13 12.90
CA MET A 22 -2.75 -3.76 13.76
C MET A 22 -2.34 -3.61 15.23
N ASN A 23 -1.73 -2.48 15.60
CA ASN A 23 -1.48 -2.11 17.00
C ASN A 23 -2.54 -1.11 17.46
N ASN A 24 -3.55 -1.58 18.20
CA ASN A 24 -4.63 -0.72 18.68
C ASN A 24 -4.71 -0.72 20.19
N PHE A 25 -4.94 0.45 20.77
CA PHE A 25 -5.52 0.57 22.10
C PHE A 25 -7.00 0.19 21.99
N LYS A 26 -7.53 -0.53 22.99
CA LYS A 26 -8.97 -0.84 23.06
C LYS A 26 -9.54 -0.47 24.42
N LEU A 27 -10.75 0.11 24.38
CA LEU A 27 -11.59 0.32 25.56
C LEU A 27 -12.93 -0.34 25.30
N LEU A 28 -13.24 -1.35 26.10
CA LEU A 28 -14.46 -2.15 25.96
C LEU A 28 -15.22 -2.17 27.30
N VAL A 29 -16.53 -2.17 27.20
CA VAL A 29 -17.46 -2.24 28.33
C VAL A 29 -18.43 -3.40 28.11
N ASP A 30 -18.54 -4.28 29.09
CA ASP A 30 -19.45 -5.42 29.07
C ASP A 30 -20.72 -5.06 29.84
N VAL A 31 -21.86 -5.25 29.21
CA VAL A 31 -23.21 -5.05 29.79
C VAL A 31 -23.90 -6.41 29.88
N HIS A 32 -24.38 -6.76 31.07
CA HIS A 32 -25.03 -8.05 31.38
C HIS A 32 -26.54 -7.85 31.56
N PRO A 33 -27.33 -7.68 30.48
CA PRO A 33 -28.75 -7.37 30.60
C PRO A 33 -29.60 -8.60 30.91
N PHE A 34 -29.05 -9.80 30.77
CA PHE A 34 -29.77 -11.05 30.91
C PHE A 34 -29.85 -11.55 32.36
N ARG A 35 -30.88 -12.34 32.64
CA ARG A 35 -30.99 -13.03 33.94
C ARG A 35 -29.79 -13.98 34.18
N ASN A 36 -29.35 -14.65 33.11
CA ASN A 36 -28.07 -15.39 33.14
C ASN A 36 -26.93 -14.41 32.91
N LYS A 37 -26.19 -14.11 33.98
CA LYS A 37 -25.07 -13.14 33.95
C LYS A 37 -23.83 -13.63 33.19
N ASN A 38 -23.82 -14.85 32.71
CA ASN A 38 -22.75 -15.34 31.84
C ASN A 38 -22.81 -14.75 30.42
N TRP A 39 -24.00 -14.30 29.98
CA TRP A 39 -24.16 -13.63 28.70
C TRP A 39 -23.98 -12.12 28.85
N HIS A 40 -23.27 -11.52 27.93
CA HIS A 40 -23.04 -10.08 27.90
C HIS A 40 -22.97 -9.53 26.48
N PHE A 41 -23.32 -8.25 26.35
CA PHE A 41 -22.97 -7.44 25.20
C PHE A 41 -21.71 -6.65 25.51
N THR A 42 -20.80 -6.61 24.56
CA THR A 42 -19.58 -5.82 24.63
C THR A 42 -19.69 -4.66 23.65
N THR A 43 -19.50 -3.46 24.13
CA THR A 43 -19.41 -2.25 23.30
C THR A 43 -18.17 -1.45 23.64
N GLY A 44 -17.71 -0.65 22.71
CA GLY A 44 -16.54 0.19 22.92
C GLY A 44 -15.88 0.59 21.61
N PHE A 45 -14.58 0.76 21.67
CA PHE A 45 -13.81 1.16 20.49
C PHE A 45 -12.36 0.64 20.54
N TYR A 46 -11.80 0.55 19.35
CA TYR A 46 -10.36 0.42 19.14
C TYR A 46 -9.84 1.72 18.54
N TRP A 47 -8.70 2.18 19.01
CA TRP A 47 -8.02 3.36 18.49
C TRP A 47 -6.55 3.04 18.23
N GLY A 48 -6.08 3.39 17.02
CA GLY A 48 -4.72 3.11 16.61
C GLY A 48 -4.46 3.58 15.18
N PRO A 49 -3.30 3.24 14.64
CA PRO A 49 -2.91 3.63 13.28
C PRO A 49 -3.98 3.30 12.23
N SER A 50 -4.09 4.16 11.23
CA SER A 50 -4.96 3.89 10.09
C SER A 50 -4.45 2.72 9.23
N GLN A 51 -3.14 2.50 9.20
CA GLN A 51 -2.53 1.39 8.51
C GLN A 51 -2.76 0.09 9.29
N VAL A 52 -3.39 -0.89 8.66
CA VAL A 52 -3.67 -2.20 9.26
C VAL A 52 -2.86 -3.35 8.65
N ALA A 53 -2.37 -3.15 7.42
CA ALA A 53 -1.44 -4.05 6.78
C ALA A 53 -0.62 -3.30 5.73
N LYS A 54 0.60 -3.77 5.48
CA LYS A 54 1.48 -3.31 4.41
C LYS A 54 1.99 -4.54 3.65
N ALA A 55 2.01 -4.45 2.34
CA ALA A 55 2.69 -5.40 1.48
C ALA A 55 3.85 -4.69 0.78
N GLU A 56 5.02 -5.31 0.73
CA GLU A 56 6.22 -4.81 0.06
C GLU A 56 6.78 -5.90 -0.85
N ASN A 57 7.51 -5.49 -1.89
CA ASN A 57 8.19 -6.45 -2.77
C ASN A 57 9.16 -7.33 -2.00
N ALA A 58 9.29 -8.57 -2.46
CA ALA A 58 10.30 -9.48 -1.92
C ALA A 58 11.72 -8.97 -2.25
N VAL A 59 12.68 -9.30 -1.39
CA VAL A 59 14.07 -8.81 -1.50
C VAL A 59 14.73 -9.18 -2.82
N TYR A 60 14.42 -10.37 -3.37
CA TYR A 60 15.00 -10.85 -4.64
C TYR A 60 14.49 -10.10 -5.88
N ASP A 61 13.39 -9.34 -5.78
CA ASP A 61 12.90 -8.49 -6.87
C ASP A 61 13.64 -7.14 -6.95
N GLY A 62 14.48 -6.80 -5.97
CA GLY A 62 15.13 -5.51 -5.86
C GLY A 62 15.97 -5.14 -7.09
N THR A 63 16.72 -6.07 -7.67
CA THR A 63 17.53 -5.81 -8.87
C THR A 63 16.67 -5.43 -10.06
N SER A 64 15.54 -6.11 -10.26
CA SER A 64 14.58 -5.80 -11.33
C SER A 64 13.96 -4.42 -11.15
N LEU A 65 13.62 -4.03 -9.92
CA LEU A 65 13.03 -2.73 -9.60
C LEU A 65 14.04 -1.59 -9.78
N VAL A 66 15.31 -1.79 -9.43
CA VAL A 66 16.39 -0.84 -9.73
C VAL A 66 16.51 -0.64 -11.25
N ALA A 67 16.50 -1.70 -12.04
CA ALA A 67 16.56 -1.62 -13.50
C ALA A 67 15.36 -0.84 -14.08
N VAL A 68 14.15 -1.04 -13.53
CA VAL A 68 12.95 -0.27 -13.90
C VAL A 68 13.13 1.22 -13.57
N SER A 69 13.64 1.54 -12.38
CA SER A 69 13.91 2.93 -11.99
C SER A 69 14.93 3.60 -12.89
N MET A 70 16.03 2.91 -13.21
CA MET A 70 17.07 3.42 -14.13
C MET A 70 16.50 3.66 -15.53
N TYR A 71 15.71 2.73 -16.04
CA TYR A 71 15.04 2.89 -17.33
C TYR A 71 14.08 4.08 -17.33
N ASN A 72 13.25 4.23 -16.33
CA ASN A 72 12.30 5.33 -16.23
C ASN A 72 13.01 6.69 -16.13
N ASN A 73 14.15 6.77 -15.45
CA ASN A 73 14.99 7.96 -15.44
C ASN A 73 15.58 8.26 -16.83
N LEU A 74 16.05 7.25 -17.54
CA LEU A 74 16.57 7.42 -18.91
C LEU A 74 15.45 7.82 -19.87
N TYR A 75 14.26 7.24 -19.74
CA TYR A 75 13.08 7.62 -20.49
C TYR A 75 12.77 9.11 -20.37
N GLU A 76 12.75 9.63 -19.14
CA GLU A 76 12.50 11.05 -18.88
C GLU A 76 13.64 11.94 -19.42
N ARG A 77 14.89 11.48 -19.34
CA ARG A 77 16.02 12.22 -19.93
C ARG A 77 15.88 12.33 -21.44
N VAL A 78 15.63 11.23 -22.14
CA VAL A 78 15.45 11.24 -23.60
C VAL A 78 14.26 12.09 -24.01
N LYS A 79 13.13 11.95 -23.28
CA LYS A 79 11.92 12.74 -23.53
C LYS A 79 12.19 14.24 -23.39
N ASN A 80 12.74 14.68 -22.28
CA ASN A 80 13.01 16.09 -22.02
C ASN A 80 14.11 16.64 -22.96
N SER A 81 15.09 15.82 -23.33
CA SER A 81 16.12 16.20 -24.29
C SER A 81 15.50 16.57 -25.63
N TYR A 82 14.65 15.71 -26.17
CA TYR A 82 14.03 15.97 -27.49
C TYR A 82 12.97 17.08 -27.43
N GLU A 83 12.06 17.05 -26.44
CA GLU A 83 10.95 18.01 -26.36
C GLU A 83 11.39 19.42 -25.92
N ASN A 84 12.40 19.52 -25.04
CA ASN A 84 12.82 20.77 -24.41
C ASN A 84 14.29 21.10 -24.62
N PHE A 85 14.98 20.40 -25.51
CA PHE A 85 16.40 20.57 -25.83
C PHE A 85 17.34 20.48 -24.61
N VAL A 86 16.98 19.61 -23.66
CA VAL A 86 17.78 19.37 -22.46
C VAL A 86 18.85 18.32 -22.74
N PRO A 87 20.14 18.56 -22.45
CA PRO A 87 21.20 17.56 -22.63
C PRO A 87 20.89 16.26 -21.85
N TYR A 88 20.92 15.09 -22.52
CA TYR A 88 20.76 13.83 -21.80
C TYR A 88 22.09 13.20 -21.41
N ILE A 89 23.15 13.44 -22.19
CA ILE A 89 24.54 13.15 -21.87
C ILE A 89 25.43 14.27 -22.41
N SER A 90 26.67 14.37 -21.92
CA SER A 90 27.70 15.26 -22.45
C SER A 90 28.93 14.42 -22.84
N VAL A 91 29.54 14.74 -23.96
CA VAL A 91 30.80 14.15 -24.41
C VAL A 91 31.83 15.26 -24.53
N GLY A 92 32.75 15.35 -23.57
CA GLY A 92 33.57 16.52 -23.38
C GLY A 92 32.70 17.74 -23.04
N ASP A 93 32.92 18.83 -23.69
CA ASP A 93 32.13 20.08 -23.54
C ASP A 93 30.91 20.16 -24.46
N GLN A 94 30.59 19.07 -25.18
CA GLN A 94 29.48 19.06 -26.12
C GLN A 94 28.26 18.32 -25.55
N PRO A 95 27.14 19.02 -25.31
CA PRO A 95 25.90 18.40 -24.90
C PRO A 95 25.28 17.61 -26.05
N LEU A 96 24.77 16.40 -25.75
CA LEU A 96 24.01 15.60 -26.70
C LEU A 96 22.51 15.70 -26.40
N VAL A 97 21.77 16.14 -27.39
CA VAL A 97 20.30 16.16 -27.40
C VAL A 97 19.81 14.92 -28.11
N ALA A 98 18.73 14.29 -27.63
CA ALA A 98 18.15 13.13 -28.28
C ALA A 98 17.68 13.48 -29.69
N ASP A 99 17.95 12.60 -30.64
CA ASP A 99 17.38 12.68 -31.97
C ASP A 99 15.96 12.09 -32.02
N LYS A 100 15.30 12.27 -33.17
CA LYS A 100 13.92 11.80 -33.34
C LYS A 100 13.81 10.27 -33.28
N GLU A 101 14.77 9.53 -33.79
CA GLU A 101 14.74 8.06 -33.79
C GLU A 101 14.83 7.52 -32.37
N LEU A 102 15.76 8.02 -31.56
CA LEU A 102 15.90 7.63 -30.17
C LEU A 102 14.66 8.02 -29.34
N TYR A 103 14.13 9.23 -29.54
CA TYR A 103 12.90 9.69 -28.90
C TYR A 103 11.72 8.79 -29.25
N ASP A 104 11.44 8.55 -30.54
CA ASP A 104 10.32 7.72 -30.99
C ASP A 104 10.43 6.30 -30.43
N LYS A 105 11.62 5.73 -30.38
CA LYS A 105 11.89 4.42 -29.81
C LYS A 105 11.52 4.34 -28.32
N PHE A 106 11.96 5.30 -27.52
CA PHE A 106 11.62 5.34 -26.09
C PHE A 106 10.13 5.62 -25.86
N MET A 107 9.53 6.53 -26.62
CA MET A 107 8.10 6.85 -26.49
C MET A 107 7.22 5.66 -26.88
N SER A 108 7.62 4.85 -27.87
CA SER A 108 6.87 3.65 -28.26
C SER A 108 6.81 2.58 -27.15
N TYR A 109 7.83 2.52 -26.30
CA TYR A 109 7.86 1.59 -25.17
C TYR A 109 7.15 2.13 -23.91
N GLY A 110 7.18 3.45 -23.74
CA GLY A 110 6.65 4.13 -22.55
C GLY A 110 7.46 3.85 -21.28
N ARG A 111 6.97 4.36 -20.17
CA ARG A 111 7.54 4.07 -18.84
C ARG A 111 7.28 2.62 -18.44
N MET A 112 8.16 2.06 -17.65
CA MET A 112 8.07 0.67 -17.16
C MET A 112 7.50 0.62 -15.74
N GLY A 113 6.80 -0.48 -15.45
CA GLY A 113 6.20 -0.78 -14.16
C GLY A 113 5.23 -1.94 -14.29
N VAL A 114 4.68 -2.40 -13.17
CA VAL A 114 3.67 -3.46 -13.17
C VAL A 114 2.30 -2.86 -13.47
N THR A 115 1.68 -3.29 -14.57
CA THR A 115 0.32 -2.83 -14.92
C THR A 115 -0.71 -3.42 -13.96
N LEU A 116 -1.39 -2.56 -13.21
CA LEU A 116 -2.41 -2.92 -12.22
C LEU A 116 -3.84 -2.51 -12.64
N GLY A 117 -4.09 -2.39 -13.92
CA GLY A 117 -5.41 -2.05 -14.46
C GLY A 117 -5.43 -0.69 -15.13
N GLU A 118 -6.58 -0.02 -15.06
CA GLU A 118 -6.85 1.22 -15.79
C GLU A 118 -7.31 2.34 -14.86
N ARG A 119 -6.83 3.54 -15.08
CA ARG A 119 -7.34 4.75 -14.41
C ARG A 119 -8.76 5.06 -14.87
N LYS A 120 -9.43 6.02 -14.22
CA LYS A 120 -10.80 6.45 -14.60
C LYS A 120 -10.90 7.01 -16.01
N ASP A 121 -9.83 7.61 -16.51
CA ASP A 121 -9.70 8.15 -17.88
C ASP A 121 -9.39 7.10 -18.95
N GLY A 122 -9.28 5.82 -18.56
CA GLY A 122 -8.95 4.71 -19.46
C GLY A 122 -7.45 4.48 -19.68
N THR A 123 -6.59 5.32 -19.11
CA THR A 123 -5.14 5.12 -19.22
C THR A 123 -4.67 3.94 -18.34
N PRO A 124 -3.69 3.14 -18.81
CA PRO A 124 -3.12 2.07 -17.98
C PRO A 124 -2.52 2.63 -16.68
N PHE A 125 -2.90 2.04 -15.53
CA PHE A 125 -2.23 2.32 -14.27
C PHE A 125 -1.07 1.36 -14.09
N ARG A 126 0.13 1.91 -13.92
CA ARG A 126 1.35 1.16 -13.66
C ARG A 126 1.88 1.46 -12.27
N LEU A 127 2.19 0.42 -11.52
CA LEU A 127 2.90 0.54 -10.25
C LEU A 127 4.39 0.64 -10.54
N GLU A 128 4.96 1.79 -10.24
CA GLU A 128 6.37 2.08 -10.41
C GLU A 128 7.09 2.05 -9.05
N PRO A 129 8.40 1.77 -9.01
CA PRO A 129 9.19 1.84 -7.80
C PRO A 129 9.20 3.25 -7.18
N ASP A 130 9.28 3.31 -5.86
CA ASP A 130 9.52 4.52 -5.09
C ASP A 130 10.99 4.97 -5.15
N ALA A 131 11.34 6.00 -4.36
CA ALA A 131 12.70 6.52 -4.24
C ALA A 131 13.75 5.49 -3.80
N ASN A 132 13.32 4.45 -3.09
CA ASN A 132 14.16 3.38 -2.57
C ASN A 132 14.15 2.15 -3.48
N ASN A 133 13.60 2.27 -4.67
CA ASN A 133 13.40 1.19 -5.64
C ASN A 133 12.51 0.06 -5.10
N ASN A 134 11.54 0.39 -4.25
CA ASN A 134 10.56 -0.55 -3.73
C ASN A 134 9.18 -0.26 -4.28
N VAL A 135 8.36 -1.31 -4.36
CA VAL A 135 6.92 -1.20 -4.57
C VAL A 135 6.18 -1.65 -3.33
N SER A 136 5.14 -0.95 -2.96
CA SER A 136 4.34 -1.31 -1.79
C SER A 136 2.87 -1.00 -1.98
N ALA A 137 2.05 -1.72 -1.21
CA ALA A 137 0.63 -1.43 -1.07
C ALA A 137 0.26 -1.46 0.42
N THR A 138 -0.53 -0.49 0.85
CA THR A 138 -0.90 -0.31 2.25
C THR A 138 -2.41 -0.32 2.38
N ILE A 139 -2.95 -1.16 3.28
CA ILE A 139 -4.37 -1.18 3.60
C ILE A 139 -4.60 -0.18 4.74
N LYS A 140 -5.46 0.82 4.47
CA LYS A 140 -5.79 1.87 5.43
C LYS A 140 -7.28 1.88 5.76
N VAL A 141 -7.59 2.06 7.05
CA VAL A 141 -8.93 2.20 7.61
C VAL A 141 -8.97 3.41 8.56
N ASN A 142 -10.10 3.69 9.21
CA ASN A 142 -10.15 4.78 10.19
C ASN A 142 -9.30 4.46 11.44
N ASN A 143 -8.76 5.50 12.07
CA ASN A 143 -8.02 5.37 13.33
C ASN A 143 -8.95 4.98 14.48
N PHE A 144 -10.14 5.58 14.53
CA PHE A 144 -11.20 5.24 15.48
C PHE A 144 -12.13 4.18 14.90
N LYS A 145 -12.28 3.07 15.61
CA LYS A 145 -12.98 1.87 15.15
C LYS A 145 -13.96 1.42 16.24
N PRO A 146 -15.25 1.83 16.18
CA PRO A 146 -16.28 1.33 17.08
C PRO A 146 -16.37 -0.19 17.05
N TYR A 147 -16.67 -0.79 18.20
CA TYR A 147 -16.82 -2.24 18.36
C TYR A 147 -18.19 -2.57 18.97
N LEU A 148 -18.81 -3.61 18.48
CA LEU A 148 -20.00 -4.23 19.06
C LEU A 148 -19.83 -5.75 19.03
N GLY A 149 -19.99 -6.37 20.18
CA GLY A 149 -19.83 -7.80 20.35
C GLY A 149 -20.87 -8.42 21.28
N PHE A 150 -20.88 -9.72 21.28
CA PHE A 150 -21.68 -10.55 22.16
C PHE A 150 -20.81 -11.69 22.69
N GLY A 151 -20.89 -11.96 23.98
CA GLY A 151 -20.03 -12.93 24.61
C GLY A 151 -20.73 -13.78 25.66
N TYR A 152 -20.05 -14.88 25.96
CA TYR A 152 -20.41 -15.79 27.03
C TYR A 152 -19.19 -16.05 27.89
N GLY A 153 -19.33 -15.89 29.21
CA GLY A 153 -18.25 -16.12 30.14
C GLY A 153 -18.72 -16.52 31.51
N GLY A 154 -17.78 -16.95 32.33
CA GLY A 154 -18.08 -17.38 33.70
C GLY A 154 -16.83 -17.45 34.54
N LYS A 155 -17.01 -17.85 35.80
CA LYS A 155 -15.91 -18.06 36.76
C LYS A 155 -14.96 -19.14 36.23
N LEU A 156 -13.67 -18.86 36.24
CA LEU A 156 -12.64 -19.84 35.87
C LEU A 156 -12.54 -20.97 36.92
N PHE A 157 -12.71 -20.63 38.22
CA PHE A 157 -12.64 -21.56 39.32
C PHE A 157 -13.95 -21.53 40.12
N LYS A 158 -14.51 -22.72 40.48
CA LYS A 158 -15.78 -22.80 41.19
C LYS A 158 -15.75 -22.12 42.56
N ASN A 159 -14.60 -22.10 43.21
CA ASN A 159 -14.41 -21.62 44.58
C ASN A 159 -13.79 -20.22 44.69
N SER A 160 -13.59 -19.52 43.56
CA SER A 160 -13.02 -18.18 43.52
C SER A 160 -13.76 -17.29 42.55
N ASP A 161 -14.08 -16.09 43.02
CA ASP A 161 -14.71 -15.02 42.22
C ASP A 161 -13.67 -14.07 41.60
N ASP A 162 -12.39 -14.42 41.71
CA ASP A 162 -11.31 -13.52 41.30
C ASP A 162 -11.03 -13.57 39.80
N TYR A 163 -11.28 -14.73 39.16
CA TYR A 163 -10.94 -14.96 37.77
C TYR A 163 -12.15 -15.37 36.95
N TYR A 164 -12.32 -14.71 35.80
CA TYR A 164 -13.35 -14.98 34.81
C TYR A 164 -12.73 -15.25 33.48
N VAL A 165 -13.32 -16.15 32.73
CA VAL A 165 -13.00 -16.40 31.32
C VAL A 165 -14.23 -16.11 30.47
N SER A 166 -14.06 -15.41 29.36
CA SER A 166 -15.13 -15.19 28.37
C SER A 166 -14.64 -15.42 26.96
N PHE A 167 -15.57 -15.89 26.14
CA PHE A 167 -15.44 -15.97 24.70
C PHE A 167 -16.38 -14.93 24.08
N ASP A 168 -15.83 -14.08 23.22
CA ASP A 168 -16.53 -12.96 22.62
C ASP A 168 -16.42 -13.02 21.11
N ALA A 169 -17.52 -12.76 20.41
CA ALA A 169 -17.58 -12.57 18.98
C ALA A 169 -18.25 -11.24 18.67
N GLY A 170 -17.66 -10.47 17.77
CA GLY A 170 -18.18 -9.16 17.45
C GLY A 170 -17.69 -8.61 16.12
N VAL A 171 -18.02 -7.37 15.88
CA VAL A 171 -17.66 -6.63 14.68
C VAL A 171 -17.00 -5.30 15.04
N LEU A 172 -15.93 -5.02 14.32
CA LEU A 172 -15.20 -3.76 14.39
C LEU A 172 -15.58 -2.93 13.15
N PHE A 173 -16.10 -1.74 13.37
CA PHE A 173 -16.47 -0.81 12.31
C PHE A 173 -15.25 0.07 11.98
N TRP A 174 -14.65 -0.13 10.85
CA TRP A 174 -13.42 0.57 10.45
C TRP A 174 -13.61 1.74 9.49
N GLY A 175 -14.86 2.21 9.35
CA GLY A 175 -15.14 3.47 8.65
C GLY A 175 -15.46 3.33 7.17
N GLY A 176 -16.02 2.19 6.77
CA GLY A 176 -16.44 1.93 5.39
C GLY A 176 -15.46 1.03 4.63
N THR A 177 -15.36 1.22 3.34
CA THR A 177 -14.46 0.41 2.49
C THR A 177 -13.00 0.74 2.78
N PRO A 178 -12.16 -0.26 3.11
CA PRO A 178 -10.72 -0.05 3.27
C PRO A 178 -10.10 0.54 2.00
N LYS A 179 -9.15 1.46 2.18
CA LYS A 179 -8.34 2.01 1.08
C LYS A 179 -7.12 1.10 0.85
N ILE A 180 -6.76 0.90 -0.40
CA ILE A 180 -5.57 0.15 -0.78
C ILE A 180 -4.64 1.13 -1.50
N MET A 181 -3.77 1.78 -0.72
CA MET A 181 -2.87 2.82 -1.24
C MET A 181 -1.59 2.18 -1.76
N THR A 182 -1.21 2.51 -2.99
CA THR A 182 0.12 2.19 -3.53
C THR A 182 1.18 3.09 -2.90
N ASN A 183 2.47 2.78 -3.12
CA ASN A 183 3.56 3.69 -2.76
C ASN A 183 3.46 5.00 -3.53
N ASP A 184 4.09 6.04 -2.98
CA ASP A 184 4.33 7.29 -3.68
C ASP A 184 5.37 7.05 -4.79
N ILE A 185 5.24 7.78 -5.89
CA ILE A 185 6.13 7.68 -7.05
C ILE A 185 6.95 8.95 -7.13
N GLN A 186 8.26 8.81 -7.30
CA GLN A 186 9.11 9.94 -7.65
C GLN A 186 9.10 10.15 -9.17
N LYS A 187 8.59 11.30 -9.58
CA LYS A 187 8.69 11.75 -10.96
C LYS A 187 9.93 12.60 -11.10
N VAL A 188 10.82 12.13 -11.94
CA VAL A 188 12.05 12.82 -12.26
C VAL A 188 11.86 13.53 -13.60
N THR A 189 12.12 14.84 -13.61
CA THR A 189 12.19 15.64 -14.83
C THR A 189 13.56 16.31 -14.90
N PHE A 190 13.93 16.76 -16.08
CA PHE A 190 15.20 17.41 -16.31
C PHE A 190 14.99 18.76 -16.97
N THR A 191 15.74 19.77 -16.53
CA THR A 191 15.82 21.08 -17.16
C THR A 191 17.27 21.33 -17.56
N ALA A 192 17.52 22.15 -18.56
CA ALA A 192 18.88 22.58 -18.88
C ALA A 192 19.37 23.60 -17.84
N ASN A 193 20.70 23.61 -17.56
CA ASN A 193 21.34 24.72 -16.89
C ASN A 193 21.36 25.98 -17.80
N GLU A 194 21.82 27.12 -17.28
CA GLU A 194 21.81 28.40 -18.01
C GLU A 194 22.61 28.33 -19.34
N ASP A 195 23.70 27.56 -19.37
CA ASP A 195 24.57 27.41 -20.55
C ASP A 195 24.15 26.27 -21.50
N TYR A 196 23.08 25.54 -21.20
CA TYR A 196 22.62 24.37 -21.94
C TYR A 196 23.65 23.25 -22.07
N THR A 197 24.61 23.16 -21.14
CA THR A 197 25.67 22.14 -21.15
C THR A 197 25.36 20.94 -20.25
N GLU A 198 24.50 21.13 -19.26
CA GLU A 198 24.15 20.08 -18.29
C GLU A 198 22.66 19.96 -18.05
N ALA A 199 22.21 18.77 -17.72
CA ALA A 199 20.84 18.47 -17.32
C ALA A 199 20.71 18.54 -15.79
N VAL A 200 19.91 19.50 -15.30
CA VAL A 200 19.56 19.64 -13.89
C VAL A 200 18.37 18.73 -13.57
N LYS A 201 18.56 17.81 -12.62
CA LYS A 201 17.54 16.88 -12.17
C LYS A 201 16.56 17.54 -11.20
N ASN A 202 15.29 17.52 -11.53
CA ASN A 202 14.19 17.93 -10.65
C ASN A 202 13.39 16.71 -10.22
N VAL A 203 13.05 16.62 -8.93
CA VAL A 203 12.30 15.48 -8.36
C VAL A 203 11.02 16.00 -7.74
N THR A 204 9.90 15.47 -8.20
CA THR A 204 8.58 15.70 -7.59
C THR A 204 8.00 14.38 -7.10
N THR A 205 7.22 14.42 -6.02
CA THR A 205 6.56 13.22 -5.48
C THR A 205 5.10 13.25 -5.87
N GLU A 206 4.66 12.23 -6.59
CA GLU A 206 3.24 11.97 -6.87
C GLU A 206 2.71 11.00 -5.78
N PRO A 207 1.60 11.33 -5.10
CA PRO A 207 1.06 10.48 -4.06
C PRO A 207 0.54 9.16 -4.63
N GLY A 208 0.62 8.12 -3.81
CA GLY A 208 0.09 6.80 -4.15
C GLY A 208 -1.40 6.83 -4.45
N VAL A 209 -1.85 5.90 -5.26
CA VAL A 209 -3.23 5.79 -5.76
C VAL A 209 -4.02 4.78 -4.95
N ASP A 210 -5.30 5.04 -4.68
CA ASP A 210 -6.21 4.07 -4.06
C ASP A 210 -6.73 3.09 -5.11
N LEU A 211 -6.16 1.87 -5.13
CA LEU A 211 -6.57 0.81 -6.06
C LEU A 211 -8.06 0.44 -5.93
N ALA A 212 -8.62 0.60 -4.74
CA ALA A 212 -10.04 0.29 -4.52
C ALA A 212 -10.99 1.30 -5.16
N LYS A 213 -10.56 2.57 -5.27
CA LYS A 213 -11.41 3.68 -5.71
C LYS A 213 -11.07 4.17 -7.12
N ASP A 214 -9.79 4.25 -7.44
CA ASP A 214 -9.30 5.03 -8.58
C ASP A 214 -8.79 4.17 -9.75
N VAL A 215 -8.70 2.83 -9.54
CA VAL A 215 -8.26 1.89 -10.57
C VAL A 215 -9.36 0.87 -10.87
N LYS A 216 -9.60 0.63 -12.15
CA LYS A 216 -10.54 -0.37 -12.67
C LYS A 216 -9.77 -1.58 -13.22
N ASN A 217 -10.46 -2.70 -13.37
CA ASN A 217 -9.94 -3.90 -14.04
C ASN A 217 -8.60 -4.39 -13.47
N VAL A 218 -8.41 -4.28 -12.13
CA VAL A 218 -7.20 -4.77 -11.47
C VAL A 218 -7.08 -6.27 -11.69
N PRO A 219 -5.99 -6.76 -12.34
CA PRO A 219 -5.89 -8.16 -12.76
C PRO A 219 -5.41 -9.08 -11.64
N GLY A 220 -5.62 -10.39 -11.84
CA GLY A 220 -5.05 -11.48 -11.05
C GLY A 220 -5.41 -11.43 -9.58
N LYS A 221 -4.54 -12.00 -8.74
CA LYS A 221 -4.73 -12.10 -7.28
C LYS A 221 -4.93 -10.72 -6.63
N VAL A 222 -4.26 -9.68 -7.12
CA VAL A 222 -4.43 -8.31 -6.58
C VAL A 222 -5.86 -7.84 -6.78
N GLY A 223 -6.44 -8.08 -7.96
CA GLY A 223 -7.85 -7.77 -8.25
C GLY A 223 -8.82 -8.53 -7.34
N ASP A 224 -8.53 -9.78 -7.03
CA ASP A 224 -9.35 -10.57 -6.11
C ASP A 224 -9.28 -10.04 -4.68
N TYR A 225 -8.10 -9.67 -4.19
CA TYR A 225 -7.94 -8.99 -2.90
C TYR A 225 -8.65 -7.62 -2.86
N VAL A 226 -8.57 -6.82 -3.92
CA VAL A 226 -9.29 -5.55 -4.03
C VAL A 226 -10.79 -5.77 -3.94
N LYS A 227 -11.35 -6.75 -4.66
CA LYS A 227 -12.78 -7.11 -4.59
C LYS A 227 -13.18 -7.59 -3.20
N LEU A 228 -12.38 -8.48 -2.61
CA LEU A 228 -12.60 -9.01 -1.27
C LEU A 228 -12.64 -7.85 -0.25
N LEU A 229 -11.64 -6.99 -0.21
CA LEU A 229 -11.57 -5.87 0.73
C LEU A 229 -12.70 -4.85 0.52
N LYS A 230 -13.16 -4.64 -0.71
CA LYS A 230 -14.35 -3.81 -1.00
C LYS A 230 -15.63 -4.36 -0.37
N SER A 231 -15.75 -5.66 -0.19
CA SER A 231 -16.93 -6.28 0.43
C SER A 231 -16.94 -6.16 1.96
N PHE A 232 -15.78 -5.96 2.59
CA PHE A 232 -15.67 -5.86 4.03
C PHE A 232 -15.85 -4.42 4.53
N LYS A 233 -17.07 -4.09 4.95
CA LYS A 233 -17.38 -2.81 5.63
C LYS A 233 -17.10 -2.88 7.13
N VAL A 234 -17.00 -4.08 7.67
CA VAL A 234 -16.73 -4.37 9.08
C VAL A 234 -15.72 -5.51 9.17
N TYR A 235 -14.99 -5.56 10.27
CA TYR A 235 -14.00 -6.61 10.53
C TYR A 235 -14.51 -7.54 11.64
N PRO A 236 -14.67 -8.84 11.40
CA PRO A 236 -15.08 -9.80 12.43
C PRO A 236 -13.93 -9.97 13.44
N VAL A 237 -14.29 -9.97 14.71
CA VAL A 237 -13.34 -10.15 15.83
C VAL A 237 -13.85 -11.28 16.69
N VAL A 238 -12.94 -12.19 17.04
CA VAL A 238 -13.18 -13.25 18.03
C VAL A 238 -12.11 -13.10 19.09
N GLU A 239 -12.52 -13.06 20.34
CA GLU A 239 -11.63 -12.88 21.50
C GLU A 239 -11.87 -13.94 22.56
N LEU A 240 -10.78 -14.42 23.15
CA LEU A 240 -10.79 -15.13 24.42
C LEU A 240 -10.20 -14.18 25.48
N ARG A 241 -10.97 -13.86 26.50
CA ARG A 241 -10.54 -12.92 27.55
C ARG A 241 -10.42 -13.64 28.89
N LEU A 242 -9.31 -13.37 29.59
CA LEU A 242 -9.12 -13.70 30.98
C LEU A 242 -9.16 -12.40 31.79
N THR A 243 -10.12 -12.31 32.71
CA THR A 243 -10.33 -11.12 33.53
C THR A 243 -10.09 -11.46 35.02
N ARG A 244 -9.37 -10.58 35.69
CA ARG A 244 -9.17 -10.65 37.15
C ARG A 244 -9.96 -9.52 37.84
N ARG A 245 -10.73 -9.88 38.88
CA ARG A 245 -11.38 -8.87 39.73
C ARG A 245 -10.30 -8.17 40.57
N ILE A 246 -10.26 -6.84 40.51
CA ILE A 246 -9.28 -6.03 41.26
C ILE A 246 -9.92 -5.42 42.52
N TRP A 247 -11.25 -5.22 42.54
CA TRP A 247 -11.99 -4.53 43.61
C TRP A 247 -13.28 -5.27 43.97
N GLY A 248 -13.62 -5.26 45.27
CA GLY A 248 -14.89 -5.76 45.81
C GLY A 248 -14.84 -7.20 46.27
N LYS A 249 -15.13 -7.39 47.53
CA LYS A 249 -15.64 -8.65 48.12
C LYS A 249 -17.13 -8.72 47.85
#